data_602fe1a85922778f4c74987412b68284
#
_entry.id   602fe1a85922778f4c74987412b68284
#
_cell.length_a   1.000
_cell.length_b   1.000
_cell.length_c   1.000
_cell.angle_alpha   90.00
_cell.angle_beta   90.00
_cell.angle_gamma   90.00
#
_symmetry.space_group_name_H-M   'P 1'
#
loop_
_entity.id
_entity.type
_entity.pdbx_description
1 polymer ?
#
loop_
_entity_poly.entity_id
_entity_poly.type
_entity_poly.pdbx_seq_one_letter_code
_entity_poly.pdbx_strand_id
1 'polypeptide(L)'
;MTTAATIDLADKFAAFSDHWRPRVAARLNGQDVRLVKVQGVFPWHSHAGADEMFLVWKGRFRVEFRDRIETLDPGQFIVVPRGVEHRTAADDEAEVLIFEPSEVVNTGDAPLSDFTAPQGQTV
;
A
#
# COMPACT_ATOMS: atom_id res chain seq x y z
N MET A 1 2.68 24.05 13.11
CA MET A 1 1.53 24.17 12.17
C MET A 1 1.94 23.67 10.81
N THR A 2 1.10 22.88 10.20
CA THR A 2 1.33 22.35 8.86
C THR A 2 0.73 23.29 7.81
N THR A 3 1.52 23.69 6.84
CA THR A 3 1.04 24.47 5.69
C THR A 3 0.45 23.52 4.66
N ALA A 4 -0.77 23.82 4.20
CA ALA A 4 -1.38 23.05 3.13
C ALA A 4 -0.62 23.32 1.82
N ALA A 5 -0.15 22.24 1.19
CA ALA A 5 0.60 22.32 -0.07
C ALA A 5 0.13 21.19 -1.00
N THR A 6 0.19 21.45 -2.29
CA THR A 6 -0.13 20.45 -3.30
C THR A 6 0.90 19.31 -3.25
N ILE A 7 0.41 18.08 -3.30
CA ILE A 7 1.21 16.89 -3.42
C ILE A 7 1.01 16.34 -4.82
N ASP A 8 2.10 16.21 -5.56
CA ASP A 8 2.08 15.63 -6.91
C ASP A 8 2.52 14.18 -6.84
N LEU A 9 1.62 13.25 -7.17
CA LEU A 9 1.91 11.82 -7.05
C LEU A 9 3.02 11.38 -8.02
N ALA A 10 3.06 11.92 -9.23
CA ALA A 10 4.11 11.57 -10.17
C ALA A 10 5.49 11.93 -9.63
N ASP A 11 5.64 13.13 -9.04
CA ASP A 11 6.89 13.56 -8.42
C ASP A 11 7.27 12.68 -7.24
N LYS A 12 6.30 12.33 -6.42
CA LYS A 12 6.54 11.49 -5.23
C LYS A 12 6.99 10.08 -5.62
N PHE A 13 6.33 9.45 -6.59
CA PHE A 13 6.75 8.14 -7.07
C PHE A 13 8.12 8.19 -7.76
N ALA A 14 8.46 9.29 -8.42
CA ALA A 14 9.78 9.45 -9.04
C ALA A 14 10.93 9.56 -8.02
N ALA A 15 10.63 9.82 -6.76
CA ALA A 15 11.64 10.03 -5.71
C ALA A 15 12.22 8.75 -5.12
N PHE A 16 11.68 7.58 -5.46
CA PHE A 16 12.19 6.30 -4.96
C PHE A 16 12.02 5.20 -6.02
N SER A 17 12.75 4.08 -5.86
CA SER A 17 12.74 2.98 -6.83
C SER A 17 12.66 1.58 -6.22
N ASP A 18 12.83 1.46 -4.91
CA ASP A 18 12.75 0.17 -4.23
C ASP A 18 11.31 -0.36 -4.19
N HIS A 19 11.17 -1.66 -4.04
CA HIS A 19 9.87 -2.33 -3.99
C HIS A 19 9.48 -2.70 -2.57
N TRP A 20 8.17 -2.74 -2.30
CA TRP A 20 7.59 -3.22 -1.05
C TRP A 20 8.00 -2.40 0.18
N ARG A 21 8.35 -1.13 -0.03
CA ARG A 21 8.76 -0.19 1.02
C ARG A 21 7.84 1.03 1.00
N PRO A 22 6.66 0.95 1.64
CA PRO A 22 5.73 2.08 1.65
C PRO A 22 6.34 3.32 2.30
N ARG A 23 6.03 4.47 1.71
CA ARG A 23 6.45 5.77 2.23
C ARG A 23 5.26 6.67 2.44
N VAL A 24 5.23 7.34 3.57
CA VAL A 24 4.16 8.27 3.93
C VAL A 24 4.32 9.56 3.12
N ALA A 25 3.33 9.87 2.28
CA ALA A 25 3.27 11.13 1.53
C ALA A 25 2.48 12.19 2.30
N ALA A 26 1.50 11.78 3.09
CA ALA A 26 0.67 12.68 3.90
C ALA A 26 0.00 11.91 5.03
N ARG A 27 -0.44 12.66 6.03
CA ARG A 27 -1.24 12.15 7.15
C ARG A 27 -2.47 13.01 7.34
N LEU A 28 -3.60 12.37 7.63
CA LEU A 28 -4.83 13.05 7.95
C LEU A 28 -5.69 12.15 8.85
N ASN A 29 -6.25 12.75 9.92
CA ASN A 29 -7.19 12.07 10.82
C ASN A 29 -6.67 10.72 11.36
N GLY A 30 -5.38 10.63 11.70
CA GLY A 30 -4.78 9.39 12.18
C GLY A 30 -4.54 8.34 11.10
N GLN A 31 -4.75 8.69 9.84
CA GLN A 31 -4.51 7.83 8.69
C GLN A 31 -3.28 8.30 7.92
N ASP A 32 -2.61 7.35 7.27
CA ASP A 32 -1.51 7.63 6.35
C ASP A 32 -1.96 7.47 4.90
N VAL A 33 -1.50 8.39 4.05
CA VAL A 33 -1.44 8.17 2.61
C VAL A 33 -0.03 7.68 2.32
N ARG A 34 0.10 6.40 1.97
CA ARG A 34 1.38 5.75 1.68
C ARG A 34 1.50 5.45 0.21
N LEU A 35 2.69 5.63 -0.33
CA LEU A 35 3.00 5.29 -1.72
C LEU A 35 3.99 4.14 -1.73
N VAL A 36 3.76 3.16 -2.61
CA VAL A 36 4.61 1.99 -2.72
C VAL A 36 4.74 1.57 -4.18
N LYS A 37 5.93 1.13 -4.55
CA LYS A 37 6.16 0.42 -5.81
C LYS A 37 6.23 -1.06 -5.51
N VAL A 38 5.62 -1.86 -6.37
CA VAL A 38 5.51 -3.30 -6.16
C VAL A 38 5.81 -4.06 -7.44
N GLN A 39 6.46 -5.22 -7.29
CA GLN A 39 6.63 -6.21 -8.34
C GLN A 39 6.86 -7.56 -7.68
N GLY A 40 6.20 -8.60 -8.18
CA GLY A 40 6.24 -9.92 -7.55
C GLY A 40 5.04 -10.15 -6.65
N VAL A 41 5.19 -11.02 -5.67
CA VAL A 41 4.10 -11.49 -4.80
C VAL A 41 4.45 -11.22 -3.34
N PHE A 42 3.54 -10.56 -2.64
CA PHE A 42 3.65 -10.25 -1.21
C PHE A 42 3.09 -11.40 -0.36
N PRO A 43 3.54 -11.57 0.90
CA PRO A 43 3.03 -12.64 1.76
C PRO A 43 1.54 -12.51 2.08
N TRP A 44 0.89 -13.64 2.29
CA TRP A 44 -0.45 -13.70 2.87
C TRP A 44 -0.46 -13.07 4.26
N HIS A 45 -1.42 -12.20 4.53
CA HIS A 45 -1.56 -11.53 5.82
C HIS A 45 -2.96 -10.94 6.00
N SER A 46 -3.24 -10.45 7.20
CA SER A 46 -4.43 -9.67 7.53
C SER A 46 -4.08 -8.57 8.52
N HIS A 47 -4.96 -7.58 8.63
CA HIS A 47 -4.87 -6.50 9.60
C HIS A 47 -6.10 -6.58 10.50
N ALA A 48 -5.94 -7.04 11.74
CA ALA A 48 -7.07 -7.34 12.63
C ALA A 48 -7.87 -6.09 13.02
N GLY A 49 -7.21 -4.94 13.12
CA GLY A 49 -7.83 -3.71 13.63
C GLY A 49 -8.04 -2.62 12.58
N ALA A 50 -7.81 -2.89 11.29
CA ALA A 50 -7.81 -1.82 10.29
C ALA A 50 -8.35 -2.28 8.94
N ASP A 51 -9.18 -1.42 8.32
CA ASP A 51 -9.47 -1.52 6.90
C ASP A 51 -8.31 -0.90 6.12
N GLU A 52 -8.05 -1.39 4.92
CA GLU A 52 -6.95 -0.91 4.09
C GLU A 52 -7.44 -0.64 2.68
N MET A 53 -7.14 0.56 2.15
CA MET A 53 -7.49 0.90 0.77
C MET A 53 -6.25 0.86 -0.11
N PHE A 54 -6.37 0.21 -1.27
CA PHE A 54 -5.38 0.25 -2.34
C PHE A 54 -5.97 0.96 -3.55
N LEU A 55 -5.25 1.98 -4.05
CA LEU A 55 -5.59 2.67 -5.28
C LEU A 55 -4.41 2.58 -6.25
N VAL A 56 -4.65 2.14 -7.47
CA VAL A 56 -3.59 2.02 -8.48
C VAL A 56 -3.36 3.34 -9.17
N TRP A 57 -2.13 3.82 -9.15
CA TRP A 57 -1.68 4.99 -9.88
C TRP A 57 -1.15 4.62 -11.27
N LYS A 58 -0.33 3.56 -11.35
CA LYS A 58 0.29 3.11 -12.59
C LYS A 58 0.47 1.60 -12.57
N GLY A 59 0.33 0.96 -13.73
CA GLY A 59 0.50 -0.47 -13.87
C GLY A 59 -0.77 -1.26 -13.52
N ARG A 60 -0.62 -2.57 -13.36
CA ARG A 60 -1.71 -3.47 -13.00
C ARG A 60 -1.38 -4.19 -11.70
N PHE A 61 -2.33 -4.20 -10.78
CA PHE A 61 -2.16 -4.67 -9.42
C PHE A 61 -3.24 -5.68 -9.08
N ARG A 62 -2.86 -6.79 -8.42
CA ARG A 62 -3.83 -7.78 -7.96
C ARG A 62 -3.88 -7.78 -6.44
N VAL A 63 -5.10 -7.88 -5.92
CA VAL A 63 -5.35 -8.26 -4.53
C VAL A 63 -5.95 -9.65 -4.55
N GLU A 64 -5.24 -10.62 -4.01
CA GLU A 64 -5.63 -12.01 -4.03
C GLU A 64 -6.23 -12.39 -2.68
N PHE A 65 -7.42 -12.96 -2.73
CA PHE A 65 -8.10 -13.55 -1.58
C PHE A 65 -8.10 -15.06 -1.73
N ARG A 66 -8.43 -15.79 -0.68
CA ARG A 66 -8.47 -17.26 -0.76
C ARG A 66 -9.50 -17.79 -1.76
N ASP A 67 -10.58 -17.03 -1.98
CA ASP A 67 -11.70 -17.44 -2.83
C ASP A 67 -11.74 -16.73 -4.20
N ARG A 68 -10.95 -15.67 -4.42
CA ARG A 68 -10.96 -14.92 -5.66
C ARG A 68 -9.75 -14.00 -5.79
N ILE A 69 -9.59 -13.44 -6.99
CA ILE A 69 -8.58 -12.42 -7.30
C ILE A 69 -9.31 -11.19 -7.84
N GLU A 70 -8.98 -10.01 -7.28
CA GLU A 70 -9.39 -8.72 -7.82
C GLU A 70 -8.19 -8.10 -8.53
N THR A 71 -8.38 -7.73 -9.80
CA THR A 71 -7.35 -7.08 -10.61
C THR A 71 -7.72 -5.62 -10.81
N LEU A 72 -6.80 -4.72 -10.51
CA LEU A 72 -7.01 -3.27 -10.56
C LEU A 72 -6.10 -2.64 -11.62
N ASP A 73 -6.69 -1.77 -12.42
CA ASP A 73 -6.00 -0.90 -13.38
C ASP A 73 -5.90 0.53 -12.83
N PRO A 74 -5.09 1.42 -13.45
CA PRO A 74 -4.95 2.80 -12.97
C PRO A 74 -6.28 3.51 -12.76
N GLY A 75 -6.42 4.20 -11.63
CA GLY A 75 -7.64 4.90 -11.24
C GLY A 75 -8.67 4.03 -10.52
N GLN A 76 -8.41 2.73 -10.36
CA GLN A 76 -9.28 1.82 -9.63
C GLN A 76 -8.77 1.62 -8.19
N PHE A 77 -9.69 1.42 -7.26
CA PHE A 77 -9.31 1.12 -5.88
C PHE A 77 -10.18 0.01 -5.29
N ILE A 78 -9.68 -0.58 -4.21
CA ILE A 78 -10.38 -1.59 -3.43
C ILE A 78 -10.17 -1.29 -1.94
N VAL A 79 -11.17 -1.58 -1.12
CA VAL A 79 -11.02 -1.57 0.34
C VAL A 79 -11.04 -3.00 0.83
N VAL A 80 -9.96 -3.41 1.49
CA VAL A 80 -9.88 -4.70 2.16
C VAL A 80 -10.35 -4.51 3.60
N PRO A 81 -11.47 -5.13 4.00
CA PRO A 81 -11.97 -5.00 5.37
C PRO A 81 -11.00 -5.62 6.38
N ARG A 82 -11.04 -5.10 7.60
CA ARG A 82 -10.26 -5.65 8.72
C ARG A 82 -10.47 -7.15 8.87
N GLY A 83 -9.40 -7.86 9.17
CA GLY A 83 -9.42 -9.29 9.41
C GLY A 83 -9.50 -10.18 8.16
N VAL A 84 -9.65 -9.60 6.97
CA VAL A 84 -9.71 -10.38 5.73
C VAL A 84 -8.31 -10.73 5.25
N GLU A 85 -8.03 -12.02 5.16
CA GLU A 85 -6.74 -12.50 4.66
C GLU A 85 -6.58 -12.23 3.18
N HIS A 86 -5.43 -11.67 2.81
CA HIS A 86 -5.12 -11.31 1.43
C HIS A 86 -3.62 -11.30 1.19
N ARG A 87 -3.25 -11.29 -0.08
CA ARG A 87 -1.90 -10.93 -0.52
C ARG A 87 -1.99 -10.08 -1.78
N THR A 88 -0.98 -9.26 -2.01
CA THR A 88 -0.92 -8.38 -3.18
C THR A 88 0.16 -8.86 -4.14
N ALA A 89 -0.02 -8.57 -5.42
CA ALA A 89 0.91 -9.01 -6.46
C ALA A 89 0.85 -8.10 -7.68
N ALA A 90 1.96 -8.03 -8.40
CA ALA A 90 2.04 -7.39 -9.70
C ALA A 90 3.08 -8.12 -10.55
N ASP A 91 2.75 -8.45 -11.79
CA ASP A 91 3.70 -9.11 -12.69
C ASP A 91 4.79 -8.14 -13.14
N ASP A 92 4.40 -6.94 -13.54
CA ASP A 92 5.30 -5.82 -13.83
C ASP A 92 5.18 -4.78 -12.74
N GLU A 93 6.14 -3.86 -12.64
CA GLU A 93 6.11 -2.82 -11.62
C GLU A 93 4.80 -2.04 -11.66
N ALA A 94 4.15 -1.91 -10.50
CA ALA A 94 2.98 -1.08 -10.30
C ALA A 94 3.26 -0.04 -9.23
N GLU A 95 2.58 1.12 -9.34
CA GLU A 95 2.63 2.21 -8.38
C GLU A 95 1.28 2.32 -7.71
N VAL A 96 1.26 2.18 -6.39
CA VAL A 96 0.03 2.03 -5.61
C VAL A 96 0.03 3.01 -4.44
N LEU A 97 -1.13 3.63 -4.23
CA LEU A 97 -1.40 4.45 -3.04
C LEU A 97 -2.18 3.59 -2.05
N ILE A 98 -1.71 3.56 -0.82
CA ILE A 98 -2.37 2.87 0.29
C ILE A 98 -2.89 3.92 1.27
N PHE A 99 -4.12 3.76 1.73
CA PHE A 99 -4.71 4.61 2.76
C PHE A 99 -5.14 3.74 3.92
N GLU A 100 -4.52 3.97 5.09
CA GLU A 100 -4.72 3.13 6.28
C GLU A 100 -4.26 3.84 7.54
N PRO A 101 -4.68 3.37 8.74
CA PRO A 101 -4.22 3.94 10.01
C PRO A 101 -2.69 3.95 10.12
N SER A 102 -2.15 4.99 10.73
CA SER A 102 -0.70 5.23 10.79
C SER A 102 0.08 4.11 11.50
N GLU A 103 -0.53 3.41 12.45
CA GLU A 103 0.11 2.34 13.21
C GLU A 103 0.21 1.00 12.46
N VAL A 104 -0.42 0.86 11.29
CA VAL A 104 -0.44 -0.41 10.56
C VAL A 104 0.93 -0.77 10.03
N VAL A 105 1.38 -1.99 10.33
CA VAL A 105 2.59 -2.59 9.75
C VAL A 105 2.24 -3.21 8.41
N ASN A 106 3.05 -2.99 7.37
CA ASN A 106 2.73 -3.39 6.01
C ASN A 106 2.48 -4.91 5.83
N THR A 107 3.16 -5.75 6.60
CA THR A 107 2.98 -7.21 6.55
C THR A 107 1.89 -7.72 7.50
N GLY A 108 1.22 -6.83 8.24
CA GLY A 108 0.12 -7.21 9.15
C GLY A 108 0.54 -8.27 10.15
N ASP A 109 -0.21 -9.38 10.18
CA ASP A 109 0.02 -10.52 11.06
C ASP A 109 0.99 -11.57 10.51
N ALA A 110 1.53 -11.37 9.30
CA ALA A 110 2.55 -12.28 8.76
C ALA A 110 3.83 -12.23 9.60
N PRO A 111 4.62 -13.32 9.65
CA PRO A 111 5.92 -13.30 10.31
C PRO A 111 6.82 -12.23 9.73
N LEU A 112 7.69 -11.65 10.56
CA LEU A 112 8.69 -10.69 10.10
C LEU A 112 9.55 -11.32 9.02
N SER A 113 9.82 -10.56 7.96
CA SER A 113 10.54 -11.03 6.77
C SER A 113 11.22 -9.84 6.07
N ASP A 114 11.85 -10.12 4.94
CA ASP A 114 12.40 -9.08 4.05
C ASP A 114 11.31 -8.16 3.50
N PHE A 115 10.05 -8.59 3.51
CA PHE A 115 8.91 -7.77 3.10
C PHE A 115 8.46 -6.79 4.17
N THR A 116 8.81 -6.99 5.44
CA THR A 116 8.41 -6.08 6.52
C THR A 116 9.19 -4.78 6.43
N ALA A 117 8.49 -3.69 6.14
CA ALA A 117 9.10 -2.38 5.94
C ALA A 117 9.23 -1.62 7.28
N PRO A 118 10.22 -0.72 7.39
CA PRO A 118 10.25 0.24 8.50
C PRO A 118 8.99 1.10 8.49
N GLN A 119 8.45 1.39 9.68
CA GLN A 119 7.31 2.29 9.81
C GLN A 119 7.76 3.75 9.75
N GLY A 120 6.85 4.62 9.24
CA GLY A 120 7.03 6.05 9.26
C GLY A 120 8.03 6.61 8.26
N GLN A 121 8.54 5.79 7.35
CA GLN A 121 9.39 6.26 6.26
C GLN A 121 8.60 7.19 5.36
N THR A 122 9.16 8.38 5.05
CA THR A 122 8.44 9.44 4.31
C THR A 122 9.00 9.65 2.90
N VAL A 123 8.22 10.33 2.12
CA VAL A 123 8.62 10.77 0.78
C VAL A 123 8.16 12.20 0.48
#